data_4276116a97168b60ba81d57fce1e0095
#
_entry.id   4276116a97168b60ba81d57fce1e0095
#
_cell.length_a   1.000
_cell.length_b   1.000
_cell.length_c   1.000
_cell.angle_alpha   90.00
_cell.angle_beta   90.00
_cell.angle_gamma   90.00
#
_symmetry.space_group_name_H-M   'P 1'
#
loop_
_entity.id
_entity.type
_entity.pdbx_description
1 polymer ?
#
loop_
_entity_poly.entity_id
_entity_poly.type
_entity_poly.pdbx_seq_one_letter_code
_entity_poly.pdbx_strand_id
1 'polypeptide(L)'
;DEMLDRPWQPPARHWPERADVIAGLDELAGGTWLGINDNGVIATVLNRKHTLGPAAGKRSRGELVLEALDHADAADAVEALRHLEAAAYRPFNMVIADNRTAVVLIGRGEGEIDAQPIPDGVSMITHADLNEAGSARIGRYLPAFRTAPVPDPAAENWQSWIDILGERDGDAPTDALNIVTETGFGTSSSALMALPSVELVDTKPIFLFAPGRPDVTEFRPVGDLRSLKDIATQQFIV
;
A
#
# COMPACT_ATOMS: atom_id res chain seq x y z
N ASP A 1 3.56 9.39 -0.45
CA ASP A 1 3.79 10.85 -0.43
C ASP A 1 3.46 11.39 0.96
N GLU A 2 4.37 12.13 1.55
CA GLU A 2 4.25 12.67 2.91
C GLU A 2 5.15 13.93 3.06
N MET A 3 5.12 14.59 4.19
CA MET A 3 6.12 15.58 4.56
C MET A 3 7.48 14.87 4.68
N LEU A 4 8.49 15.39 3.98
CA LEU A 4 9.81 14.73 3.86
C LEU A 4 10.61 14.74 5.17
N ASP A 5 10.24 15.59 6.13
CA ASP A 5 10.82 15.67 7.47
C ASP A 5 10.13 14.75 8.49
N ARG A 6 9.05 14.03 8.09
CA ARG A 6 8.37 13.06 8.95
C ARG A 6 9.28 11.85 9.20
N PRO A 7 9.61 11.51 10.45
CA PRO A 7 10.48 10.38 10.75
C PRO A 7 9.76 9.05 10.51
N TRP A 8 10.44 8.12 9.84
CA TRP A 8 9.94 6.80 9.52
C TRP A 8 11.09 5.80 9.36
N GLN A 9 10.79 4.51 9.43
CA GLN A 9 11.74 3.43 9.15
C GLN A 9 11.28 2.57 7.97
N PRO A 10 12.22 2.00 7.18
CA PRO A 10 11.90 1.13 6.05
C PRO A 10 11.20 -0.16 6.52
N PRO A 11 10.54 -0.89 5.59
CA PRO A 11 9.83 -2.11 5.93
C PRO A 11 10.72 -3.14 6.62
N ALA A 12 10.28 -3.56 7.81
CA ALA A 12 10.89 -4.61 8.64
C ALA A 12 9.84 -5.16 9.62
N ARG A 13 10.22 -6.12 10.46
CA ARG A 13 9.39 -6.63 11.57
C ARG A 13 9.55 -5.72 12.79
N HIS A 14 8.79 -4.61 12.84
CA HIS A 14 8.92 -3.59 13.89
C HIS A 14 8.13 -3.89 15.17
N TRP A 15 7.06 -4.69 15.07
CA TRP A 15 6.14 -4.94 16.18
C TRP A 15 6.33 -6.35 16.74
N PRO A 16 6.91 -6.53 17.95
CA PRO A 16 7.10 -7.85 18.54
C PRO A 16 5.80 -8.65 18.72
N GLU A 17 4.68 -7.96 18.98
CA GLU A 17 3.34 -8.54 19.11
C GLU A 17 2.70 -8.93 17.77
N ARG A 18 3.29 -8.49 16.64
CA ARG A 18 2.91 -8.80 15.27
C ARG A 18 4.12 -9.30 14.50
N ALA A 19 4.71 -10.38 15.00
CA ALA A 19 5.97 -10.91 14.48
C ALA A 19 5.89 -11.43 13.03
N ASP A 20 4.69 -11.60 12.51
CA ASP A 20 4.38 -11.99 11.13
C ASP A 20 4.21 -10.79 10.16
N VAL A 21 4.25 -9.54 10.67
CA VAL A 21 4.07 -8.33 9.87
C VAL A 21 5.41 -7.73 9.46
N ILE A 22 5.55 -7.46 8.16
CA ILE A 22 6.64 -6.67 7.57
C ILE A 22 6.04 -5.39 6.98
N ALA A 23 6.37 -4.25 7.56
CA ALA A 23 5.81 -2.96 7.15
C ALA A 23 6.77 -1.81 7.48
N GLY A 24 6.59 -0.66 6.83
CA GLY A 24 7.27 0.57 7.22
C GLY A 24 6.76 1.09 8.57
N LEU A 25 7.60 1.70 9.38
CA LEU A 25 7.19 2.29 10.65
C LEU A 25 7.09 3.81 10.55
N ASP A 26 5.92 4.35 10.84
CA ASP A 26 5.73 5.77 11.13
C ASP A 26 6.11 6.02 12.59
N GLU A 27 7.28 6.60 12.84
CA GLU A 27 7.80 6.78 14.21
C GLU A 27 6.95 7.74 15.06
N LEU A 28 6.20 8.65 14.44
CA LEU A 28 5.35 9.59 15.17
C LEU A 28 4.04 8.97 15.64
N ALA A 29 3.42 8.14 14.78
CA ALA A 29 2.11 7.57 15.06
C ALA A 29 2.17 6.09 15.51
N GLY A 30 3.33 5.44 15.39
CA GLY A 30 3.53 4.03 15.75
C GLY A 30 2.85 3.02 14.81
N GLY A 31 2.18 3.50 13.76
CA GLY A 31 1.51 2.69 12.75
C GLY A 31 2.32 2.57 11.45
N THR A 32 1.63 2.19 10.37
CA THR A 32 2.25 2.04 9.05
C THR A 32 1.35 2.56 7.93
N TRP A 33 1.93 2.76 6.74
CA TRP A 33 1.19 3.13 5.52
C TRP A 33 1.09 1.98 4.52
N LEU A 34 1.98 0.99 4.60
CA LEU A 34 2.04 -0.17 3.71
C LEU A 34 2.75 -1.33 4.42
N GLY A 35 2.19 -2.52 4.30
CA GLY A 35 2.81 -3.74 4.79
C GLY A 35 2.25 -5.00 4.18
N ILE A 36 2.87 -6.10 4.53
CA ILE A 36 2.48 -7.48 4.21
C ILE A 36 2.65 -8.34 5.46
N ASN A 37 1.76 -9.30 5.66
CA ASN A 37 1.97 -10.34 6.67
C ASN A 37 2.48 -11.65 6.05
N ASP A 38 2.86 -12.59 6.88
CA ASP A 38 3.37 -13.90 6.43
C ASP A 38 2.31 -14.71 5.67
N ASN A 39 1.02 -14.47 5.88
CA ASN A 39 -0.07 -15.12 5.12
C ASN A 39 -0.26 -14.54 3.71
N GLY A 40 0.45 -13.46 3.36
CA GLY A 40 0.37 -12.81 2.06
C GLY A 40 -0.72 -11.76 1.94
N VAL A 41 -1.31 -11.32 3.05
CA VAL A 41 -2.20 -10.15 3.06
C VAL A 41 -1.37 -8.88 2.93
N ILE A 42 -1.67 -8.07 1.93
CA ILE A 42 -1.11 -6.73 1.72
C ILE A 42 -2.15 -5.70 2.14
N ALA A 43 -1.72 -4.68 2.87
CA ALA A 43 -2.57 -3.56 3.21
C ALA A 43 -1.82 -2.23 3.05
N THR A 44 -2.50 -1.22 2.50
CA THR A 44 -1.97 0.14 2.37
C THR A 44 -3.07 1.17 2.54
N VAL A 45 -2.74 2.30 3.15
CA VAL A 45 -3.67 3.42 3.37
C VAL A 45 -3.18 4.69 2.70
N LEU A 46 -4.11 5.43 2.11
CA LEU A 46 -3.88 6.69 1.43
C LEU A 46 -4.76 7.78 2.05
N ASN A 47 -4.21 8.98 2.14
CA ASN A 47 -4.98 10.16 2.51
C ASN A 47 -5.98 10.52 1.40
N ARG A 48 -7.21 10.86 1.76
CA ARG A 48 -8.12 11.51 0.82
C ARG A 48 -7.81 13.01 0.74
N LYS A 49 -8.36 13.68 -0.25
CA LYS A 49 -8.12 15.11 -0.51
C LYS A 49 -8.35 15.96 0.74
N HIS A 50 -7.40 16.84 1.07
CA HIS A 50 -7.43 17.74 2.22
C HIS A 50 -7.45 17.04 3.61
N THR A 51 -6.94 15.82 3.70
CA THR A 51 -6.93 15.06 4.97
C THR A 51 -5.54 14.67 5.45
N LEU A 52 -4.48 15.33 4.95
CA LEU A 52 -3.10 15.10 5.41
C LEU A 52 -2.93 15.45 6.89
N GLY A 53 -2.11 14.68 7.58
CA GLY A 53 -1.75 14.89 8.98
C GLY A 53 -2.80 14.43 10.00
N PRO A 54 -2.53 14.60 11.29
CA PRO A 54 -3.43 14.24 12.39
C PRO A 54 -4.59 15.23 12.53
N ALA A 55 -5.62 14.86 13.30
CA ALA A 55 -6.70 15.75 13.73
C ALA A 55 -7.10 15.42 15.16
N ALA A 56 -7.49 16.44 15.92
CA ALA A 56 -7.93 16.28 17.31
C ALA A 56 -9.13 15.31 17.38
N GLY A 57 -9.08 14.36 18.31
CA GLY A 57 -10.11 13.37 18.51
C GLY A 57 -10.20 12.27 17.44
N LYS A 58 -9.24 12.21 16.50
CA LYS A 58 -9.17 11.15 15.47
C LYS A 58 -8.02 10.20 15.74
N ARG A 59 -8.25 8.91 15.50
CA ARG A 59 -7.23 7.85 15.52
C ARG A 59 -6.31 7.94 14.29
N SER A 60 -5.13 7.35 14.40
CA SER A 60 -4.20 7.22 13.25
C SER A 60 -4.75 6.22 12.23
N ARG A 61 -4.73 6.60 10.95
CA ARG A 61 -5.06 5.67 9.85
C ARG A 61 -4.05 4.55 9.69
N GLY A 62 -2.81 4.77 10.16
CA GLY A 62 -1.78 3.73 10.15
C GLY A 62 -2.08 2.52 11.04
N GLU A 63 -2.98 2.66 12.02
CA GLU A 63 -3.49 1.54 12.82
C GLU A 63 -4.34 0.59 11.97
N LEU A 64 -5.13 1.11 11.02
CA LEU A 64 -5.99 0.31 10.14
C LEU A 64 -5.18 -0.69 9.31
N VAL A 65 -3.98 -0.29 8.87
CA VAL A 65 -3.10 -1.18 8.11
C VAL A 65 -2.61 -2.33 8.99
N LEU A 66 -2.19 -2.04 10.22
CA LEU A 66 -1.78 -3.09 11.17
C LEU A 66 -2.94 -4.02 11.51
N GLU A 67 -4.14 -3.48 11.72
CA GLU A 67 -5.34 -4.25 12.02
C GLU A 67 -5.72 -5.17 10.84
N ALA A 68 -5.61 -4.70 9.58
CA ALA A 68 -5.81 -5.55 8.42
C ALA A 68 -4.78 -6.69 8.33
N LEU A 69 -3.52 -6.41 8.69
CA LEU A 69 -2.44 -7.39 8.67
C LEU A 69 -2.49 -8.41 9.81
N ASP A 70 -3.37 -8.22 10.81
CA ASP A 70 -3.67 -9.22 11.85
C ASP A 70 -4.53 -10.40 11.34
N HIS A 71 -5.06 -10.31 10.10
CA HIS A 71 -5.91 -11.34 9.51
C HIS A 71 -5.15 -12.29 8.59
N ALA A 72 -5.63 -13.53 8.50
CA ALA A 72 -5.01 -14.57 7.68
C ALA A 72 -5.34 -14.45 6.17
N ASP A 73 -6.41 -13.73 5.82
CA ASP A 73 -6.81 -13.46 4.44
C ASP A 73 -7.45 -12.08 4.30
N ALA A 74 -7.49 -11.59 3.04
CA ALA A 74 -8.00 -10.25 2.75
C ALA A 74 -9.52 -10.12 2.95
N ALA A 75 -10.29 -11.19 2.75
CA ALA A 75 -11.74 -11.16 2.88
C ALA A 75 -12.16 -10.95 4.34
N ASP A 76 -11.53 -11.65 5.27
CA ASP A 76 -11.75 -11.50 6.72
C ASP A 76 -11.30 -10.11 7.19
N ALA A 77 -10.15 -9.62 6.72
CA ALA A 77 -9.69 -8.27 7.01
C ALA A 77 -10.69 -7.19 6.56
N VAL A 78 -11.19 -7.30 5.33
CA VAL A 78 -12.20 -6.39 4.78
C VAL A 78 -13.49 -6.43 5.61
N GLU A 79 -13.98 -7.63 5.96
CA GLU A 79 -15.20 -7.77 6.74
C GLU A 79 -15.06 -7.17 8.15
N ALA A 80 -13.91 -7.33 8.79
CA ALA A 80 -13.63 -6.73 10.09
C ALA A 80 -13.57 -5.19 10.01
N LEU A 81 -12.81 -4.65 9.04
CA LEU A 81 -12.55 -3.22 8.99
C LEU A 81 -13.73 -2.39 8.45
N ARG A 82 -14.59 -2.96 7.59
CA ARG A 82 -15.77 -2.24 7.08
C ARG A 82 -16.80 -1.89 8.16
N HIS A 83 -16.77 -2.58 9.31
CA HIS A 83 -17.66 -2.35 10.43
C HIS A 83 -17.10 -1.38 11.48
N LEU A 84 -15.88 -0.85 11.26
CA LEU A 84 -15.32 0.16 12.13
C LEU A 84 -16.06 1.49 12.00
N GLU A 85 -15.99 2.29 13.06
CA GLU A 85 -16.57 3.64 13.06
C GLU A 85 -15.75 4.57 12.16
N ALA A 86 -16.26 4.89 10.95
CA ALA A 86 -15.59 5.80 10.01
C ALA A 86 -15.28 7.17 10.63
N ALA A 87 -16.16 7.64 11.53
CA ALA A 87 -15.99 8.90 12.25
C ALA A 87 -14.79 8.91 13.21
N ALA A 88 -14.25 7.76 13.60
CA ALA A 88 -13.04 7.68 14.43
C ALA A 88 -11.76 8.11 13.67
N TYR A 89 -11.81 8.15 12.34
CA TYR A 89 -10.66 8.45 11.48
C TYR A 89 -10.91 9.68 10.60
N ARG A 90 -9.82 10.32 10.15
CA ARG A 90 -9.90 11.23 9.01
C ARG A 90 -10.18 10.42 7.74
N PRO A 91 -10.85 11.00 6.71
CA PRO A 91 -11.13 10.31 5.46
C PRO A 91 -9.89 9.63 4.85
N PHE A 92 -10.08 8.40 4.37
CA PHE A 92 -9.01 7.56 3.81
C PHE A 92 -9.52 6.69 2.66
N ASN A 93 -8.59 6.27 1.81
CA ASN A 93 -8.72 5.09 0.97
C ASN A 93 -7.75 4.04 1.51
N MET A 94 -8.15 2.77 1.49
CA MET A 94 -7.29 1.68 1.91
C MET A 94 -7.45 0.53 0.94
N VAL A 95 -6.34 -0.04 0.50
CA VAL A 95 -6.34 -1.28 -0.29
C VAL A 95 -5.98 -2.42 0.62
N ILE A 96 -6.77 -3.48 0.58
CA ILE A 96 -6.48 -4.77 1.23
C ILE A 96 -6.53 -5.82 0.13
N ALA A 97 -5.48 -6.63 0.02
CA ALA A 97 -5.39 -7.65 -1.01
C ALA A 97 -4.60 -8.87 -0.53
N ASP A 98 -4.95 -10.02 -1.09
CA ASP A 98 -4.16 -11.23 -1.09
C ASP A 98 -4.12 -11.81 -2.53
N ASN A 99 -3.70 -13.05 -2.70
CA ASN A 99 -3.65 -13.70 -4.02
C ASN A 99 -5.01 -14.23 -4.53
N ARG A 100 -6.12 -13.85 -3.89
CA ARG A 100 -7.52 -14.22 -4.27
C ARG A 100 -8.42 -13.01 -4.33
N THR A 101 -8.19 -12.03 -3.48
CA THR A 101 -9.11 -10.92 -3.21
C THR A 101 -8.35 -9.60 -3.23
N ALA A 102 -8.92 -8.58 -3.85
CA ALA A 102 -8.42 -7.22 -3.78
C ALA A 102 -9.61 -6.25 -3.64
N VAL A 103 -9.60 -5.44 -2.58
CA VAL A 103 -10.69 -4.53 -2.22
C VAL A 103 -10.15 -3.16 -1.83
N VAL A 104 -10.86 -2.10 -2.22
CA VAL A 104 -10.68 -0.75 -1.68
C VAL A 104 -11.72 -0.50 -0.59
N LEU A 105 -11.28 -0.14 0.60
CA LEU A 105 -12.11 0.45 1.64
C LEU A 105 -12.05 1.98 1.55
N ILE A 106 -13.21 2.62 1.58
CA ILE A 106 -13.35 4.08 1.50
C ILE A 106 -14.01 4.58 2.78
N GLY A 107 -13.22 5.18 3.66
CA GLY A 107 -13.71 5.88 4.85
C GLY A 107 -13.88 7.37 4.56
N ARG A 108 -15.10 7.89 4.67
CA ARG A 108 -15.40 9.31 4.41
C ARG A 108 -15.34 10.18 5.67
N GLY A 109 -15.03 9.60 6.84
CA GLY A 109 -14.99 10.29 8.14
C GLY A 109 -16.36 10.43 8.80
N GLU A 110 -17.39 9.84 8.20
CA GLU A 110 -18.77 9.72 8.67
C GLU A 110 -19.45 8.55 7.97
N GLY A 111 -20.60 8.10 8.49
CA GLY A 111 -21.34 6.98 7.92
C GLY A 111 -20.60 5.64 8.02
N GLU A 112 -20.84 4.77 7.06
CA GLU A 112 -20.21 3.46 6.94
C GLU A 112 -18.93 3.53 6.10
N ILE A 113 -18.05 2.54 6.24
CA ILE A 113 -16.88 2.35 5.38
C ILE A 113 -17.35 1.54 4.16
N ASP A 114 -17.27 2.16 2.97
CA ASP A 114 -17.59 1.49 1.71
C ASP A 114 -16.50 0.46 1.36
N ALA A 115 -16.91 -0.71 0.89
CA ALA A 115 -16.02 -1.74 0.37
C ALA A 115 -16.28 -1.97 -1.12
N GLN A 116 -15.26 -1.78 -1.96
CA GLN A 116 -15.38 -1.91 -3.42
C GLN A 116 -14.33 -2.91 -3.92
N PRO A 117 -14.74 -3.98 -4.61
CA PRO A 117 -13.78 -4.89 -5.23
C PRO A 117 -12.96 -4.16 -6.31
N ILE A 118 -11.66 -4.46 -6.37
CA ILE A 118 -10.79 -3.98 -7.44
C ILE A 118 -10.98 -4.92 -8.63
N PRO A 119 -11.36 -4.41 -9.82
CA PRO A 119 -11.56 -5.25 -10.99
C PRO A 119 -10.23 -5.81 -11.52
N ASP A 120 -10.32 -6.91 -12.25
CA ASP A 120 -9.18 -7.49 -12.96
C ASP A 120 -8.50 -6.48 -13.90
N GLY A 121 -7.20 -6.66 -14.09
CA GLY A 121 -6.37 -5.79 -14.91
C GLY A 121 -5.75 -4.64 -14.10
N VAL A 122 -5.47 -3.52 -14.76
CA VAL A 122 -4.78 -2.38 -14.13
C VAL A 122 -5.79 -1.37 -13.60
N SER A 123 -5.75 -1.15 -12.31
CA SER A 123 -6.52 -0.15 -11.58
C SER A 123 -5.58 0.83 -10.86
N MET A 124 -6.06 2.04 -10.59
CA MET A 124 -5.32 3.07 -9.89
C MET A 124 -6.17 3.72 -8.81
N ILE A 125 -5.59 3.85 -7.62
CA ILE A 125 -6.17 4.57 -6.48
C ILE A 125 -5.22 5.69 -6.04
N THR A 126 -5.78 6.82 -5.65
CA THR A 126 -5.03 7.98 -5.15
C THR A 126 -5.78 8.57 -3.94
N HIS A 127 -5.70 9.90 -3.73
CA HIS A 127 -6.59 10.63 -2.83
C HIS A 127 -8.05 10.68 -3.31
N ALA A 128 -8.29 10.29 -4.55
CA ALA A 128 -9.59 10.18 -5.24
C ALA A 128 -10.14 8.75 -5.15
N ASP A 129 -11.34 8.52 -5.69
CA ASP A 129 -11.94 7.18 -5.74
C ASP A 129 -11.22 6.28 -6.77
N LEU A 130 -11.46 4.97 -6.69
CA LEU A 130 -10.84 3.99 -7.58
C LEU A 130 -11.13 4.31 -9.06
N ASN A 131 -10.08 4.43 -9.87
CA ASN A 131 -10.17 4.72 -11.30
C ASN A 131 -10.94 6.01 -11.66
N GLU A 132 -11.01 6.99 -10.75
CA GLU A 132 -11.75 8.24 -10.94
C GLU A 132 -11.18 9.07 -12.09
N ALA A 133 -11.93 9.18 -13.18
CA ALA A 133 -11.49 9.88 -14.39
C ALA A 133 -11.29 11.40 -14.18
N GLY A 134 -11.93 12.00 -13.18
CA GLY A 134 -11.78 13.41 -12.84
C GLY A 134 -10.47 13.74 -12.08
N SER A 135 -9.74 12.73 -11.62
CA SER A 135 -8.44 12.91 -11.00
C SER A 135 -7.37 13.12 -12.07
N ALA A 136 -6.67 14.26 -12.06
CA ALA A 136 -5.59 14.57 -12.99
C ALA A 136 -4.51 13.47 -13.01
N ARG A 137 -4.12 12.97 -11.82
CA ARG A 137 -3.14 11.89 -11.66
C ARG A 137 -3.64 10.58 -12.28
N ILE A 138 -4.86 10.14 -11.98
CA ILE A 138 -5.44 8.91 -12.53
C ILE A 138 -5.63 9.05 -14.05
N GLY A 139 -6.17 10.18 -14.50
CA GLY A 139 -6.39 10.43 -15.93
C GLY A 139 -5.10 10.37 -16.77
N ARG A 140 -3.98 10.81 -16.21
CA ARG A 140 -2.66 10.77 -16.86
C ARG A 140 -2.02 9.38 -16.80
N TYR A 141 -1.91 8.79 -15.61
CA TYR A 141 -1.03 7.64 -15.38
C TYR A 141 -1.71 6.28 -15.52
N LEU A 142 -3.00 6.16 -15.29
CA LEU A 142 -3.70 4.89 -15.49
C LEU A 142 -3.61 4.39 -16.95
N PRO A 143 -3.78 5.23 -17.98
CA PRO A 143 -3.52 4.82 -19.36
C PRO A 143 -2.07 4.41 -19.61
N ALA A 144 -1.09 5.11 -19.02
CA ALA A 144 0.32 4.77 -19.13
C ALA A 144 0.62 3.38 -18.58
N PHE A 145 0.15 3.07 -17.36
CA PHE A 145 0.29 1.73 -16.78
C PHE A 145 -0.43 0.64 -17.58
N ARG A 146 -1.59 0.93 -18.18
CA ARG A 146 -2.35 -0.03 -19.00
C ARG A 146 -1.66 -0.37 -20.31
N THR A 147 -0.85 0.54 -20.85
CA THR A 147 -0.13 0.35 -22.11
C THR A 147 1.31 -0.13 -21.92
N ALA A 148 1.87 0.09 -20.74
CA ALA A 148 3.21 -0.40 -20.41
C ALA A 148 3.26 -1.93 -20.37
N PRO A 149 4.41 -2.54 -20.69
CA PRO A 149 4.63 -3.96 -20.42
C PRO A 149 4.34 -4.29 -18.96
N VAL A 150 3.54 -5.33 -18.74
CA VAL A 150 3.29 -5.84 -17.40
C VAL A 150 4.62 -6.34 -16.82
N PRO A 151 4.98 -5.99 -15.58
CA PRO A 151 6.17 -6.50 -14.92
C PRO A 151 6.18 -8.03 -14.91
N ASP A 152 7.35 -8.61 -15.14
CA ASP A 152 7.61 -10.03 -14.94
C ASP A 152 8.47 -10.20 -13.67
N PRO A 153 7.86 -10.48 -12.51
CA PRO A 153 8.57 -10.62 -11.26
C PRO A 153 9.58 -11.77 -11.26
N ALA A 154 9.32 -12.86 -12.00
CA ALA A 154 10.20 -13.99 -12.10
C ALA A 154 11.48 -13.69 -12.88
N ALA A 155 11.40 -12.78 -13.86
CA ALA A 155 12.53 -12.27 -14.62
C ALA A 155 13.14 -10.99 -14.01
N GLU A 156 12.69 -10.55 -12.82
CA GLU A 156 13.07 -9.30 -12.16
C GLU A 156 12.87 -8.05 -13.06
N ASN A 157 11.92 -8.11 -13.97
CA ASN A 157 11.66 -7.06 -14.95
C ASN A 157 10.53 -6.12 -14.48
N TRP A 158 10.92 -5.04 -13.79
CA TRP A 158 10.02 -4.00 -13.25
C TRP A 158 10.20 -2.65 -13.95
N GLN A 159 11.17 -2.52 -14.86
CA GLN A 159 11.67 -1.23 -15.33
C GLN A 159 10.57 -0.34 -15.92
N SER A 160 9.66 -0.90 -16.72
CA SER A 160 8.56 -0.12 -17.32
C SER A 160 7.66 0.58 -16.29
N TRP A 161 7.42 -0.06 -15.15
CA TRP A 161 6.63 0.54 -14.06
C TRP A 161 7.46 1.48 -13.19
N ILE A 162 8.74 1.18 -12.98
CA ILE A 162 9.67 2.07 -12.28
C ILE A 162 9.82 3.39 -13.03
N ASP A 163 9.93 3.34 -14.36
CA ASP A 163 10.02 4.55 -15.20
C ASP A 163 8.78 5.43 -15.03
N ILE A 164 7.57 4.84 -15.10
CA ILE A 164 6.33 5.59 -14.88
C ILE A 164 6.26 6.15 -13.45
N LEU A 165 6.63 5.37 -12.42
CA LEU A 165 6.67 5.86 -11.05
C LEU A 165 7.63 7.04 -10.87
N GLY A 166 8.70 7.11 -11.68
CA GLY A 166 9.68 8.19 -11.69
C GLY A 166 9.21 9.47 -12.36
N GLU A 167 8.09 9.45 -13.11
CA GLU A 167 7.61 10.60 -13.86
C GLU A 167 7.15 11.75 -12.96
N ARG A 168 7.53 12.96 -13.37
CA ARG A 168 7.24 14.22 -12.66
C ARG A 168 6.28 15.12 -13.44
N ASP A 169 5.65 14.60 -14.47
CA ASP A 169 4.75 15.35 -15.32
C ASP A 169 3.40 15.59 -14.65
N GLY A 170 2.92 16.82 -14.77
CA GLY A 170 1.64 17.25 -14.23
C GLY A 170 1.45 18.76 -14.36
N ASP A 171 0.21 19.24 -14.29
CA ASP A 171 -0.09 20.68 -14.30
C ASP A 171 0.30 21.32 -12.95
N ALA A 172 0.25 20.52 -11.89
CA ALA A 172 0.80 20.88 -10.59
C ALA A 172 1.76 19.75 -10.11
N PRO A 173 2.75 20.06 -9.26
CA PRO A 173 3.66 19.04 -8.72
C PRO A 173 2.94 17.86 -8.05
N THR A 174 1.78 18.09 -7.45
CA THR A 174 0.95 17.07 -6.80
C THR A 174 0.18 16.19 -7.79
N ASP A 175 0.16 16.51 -9.09
CA ASP A 175 -0.45 15.68 -10.11
C ASP A 175 0.51 14.61 -10.65
N ALA A 176 1.80 14.73 -10.34
CA ALA A 176 2.82 13.76 -10.70
C ALA A 176 2.77 12.50 -9.81
N LEU A 177 3.38 11.40 -10.27
CA LEU A 177 3.64 10.23 -9.42
C LEU A 177 4.84 10.46 -8.52
N ASN A 178 5.91 11.06 -9.05
CA ASN A 178 7.08 11.46 -8.29
C ASN A 178 6.93 12.94 -7.88
N ILE A 179 6.40 13.17 -6.69
CA ILE A 179 6.09 14.50 -6.18
C ILE A 179 7.33 15.16 -5.61
N VAL A 180 7.58 16.39 -6.04
CA VAL A 180 8.59 17.28 -5.46
C VAL A 180 8.00 18.67 -5.32
N THR A 181 7.84 19.15 -4.09
CA THR A 181 7.33 20.51 -3.82
C THR A 181 8.33 21.35 -3.02
N GLU A 182 8.18 22.65 -3.07
CA GLU A 182 8.95 23.59 -2.23
C GLU A 182 8.48 23.60 -0.76
N THR A 183 7.30 23.06 -0.48
CA THR A 183 6.70 23.02 0.87
C THR A 183 7.22 21.88 1.73
N GLY A 184 8.09 21.01 1.19
CA GLY A 184 8.59 19.83 1.89
C GLY A 184 7.65 18.62 1.82
N PHE A 185 6.50 18.71 1.11
CA PHE A 185 5.67 17.56 0.78
C PHE A 185 6.20 16.89 -0.49
N GLY A 186 6.30 15.55 -0.50
CA GLY A 186 6.84 14.85 -1.66
C GLY A 186 6.78 13.34 -1.55
N THR A 187 7.30 12.68 -2.58
CA THR A 187 7.47 11.23 -2.59
C THR A 187 8.62 10.83 -1.66
N SER A 188 8.26 10.31 -0.49
CA SER A 188 9.19 9.91 0.57
C SER A 188 9.71 8.48 0.39
N SER A 189 8.95 7.62 -0.26
CA SER A 189 9.33 6.23 -0.56
C SER A 189 8.48 5.66 -1.70
N SER A 190 8.93 4.55 -2.27
CA SER A 190 8.19 3.82 -3.30
C SER A 190 8.31 2.32 -3.07
N ALA A 191 7.29 1.58 -3.50
CA ALA A 191 7.25 0.13 -3.32
C ALA A 191 6.66 -0.57 -4.55
N LEU A 192 7.16 -1.76 -4.82
CA LEU A 192 6.60 -2.70 -5.79
C LEU A 192 6.41 -4.04 -5.10
N MET A 193 5.23 -4.62 -5.22
CA MET A 193 4.90 -5.88 -4.58
C MET A 193 4.27 -6.83 -5.59
N ALA A 194 4.57 -8.12 -5.47
CA ALA A 194 3.91 -9.18 -6.21
C ALA A 194 3.60 -10.36 -5.30
N LEU A 195 2.39 -10.87 -5.43
CA LEU A 195 1.96 -12.10 -4.75
C LEU A 195 1.98 -13.25 -5.74
N PRO A 196 2.48 -14.44 -5.34
CA PRO A 196 2.38 -15.62 -6.16
C PRO A 196 0.92 -16.08 -6.28
N SER A 197 0.58 -16.75 -7.38
CA SER A 197 -0.70 -17.42 -7.50
C SER A 197 -0.84 -18.49 -6.42
N VAL A 198 -2.10 -18.82 -6.05
CA VAL A 198 -2.42 -19.85 -5.04
C VAL A 198 -1.82 -21.21 -5.33
N GLU A 199 -1.47 -21.50 -6.59
CA GLU A 199 -0.87 -22.76 -7.02
C GLU A 199 0.64 -22.81 -6.76
N LEU A 200 1.29 -21.65 -6.58
CA LEU A 200 2.74 -21.52 -6.41
C LEU A 200 3.12 -21.47 -4.92
N VAL A 201 2.76 -22.52 -4.19
CA VAL A 201 2.90 -22.58 -2.71
C VAL A 201 4.34 -22.46 -2.19
N ASP A 202 5.34 -22.77 -3.02
CA ASP A 202 6.77 -22.69 -2.69
C ASP A 202 7.37 -21.31 -3.05
N THR A 203 6.61 -20.46 -3.74
CA THR A 203 7.08 -19.14 -4.19
C THR A 203 6.80 -18.09 -3.12
N LYS A 204 7.81 -17.30 -2.78
CA LYS A 204 7.66 -16.19 -1.84
C LYS A 204 7.05 -14.96 -2.54
N PRO A 205 6.27 -14.15 -1.82
CA PRO A 205 5.96 -12.79 -2.28
C PRO A 205 7.22 -12.01 -2.60
N ILE A 206 7.11 -11.05 -3.49
CA ILE A 206 8.17 -10.07 -3.76
C ILE A 206 7.73 -8.74 -3.16
N PHE A 207 8.63 -8.11 -2.43
CA PHE A 207 8.48 -6.75 -1.93
C PHE A 207 9.78 -6.01 -2.21
N LEU A 208 9.75 -5.06 -3.15
CA LEU A 208 10.84 -4.15 -3.46
C LEU A 208 10.52 -2.79 -2.88
N PHE A 209 11.50 -2.17 -2.24
CA PHE A 209 11.33 -0.88 -1.57
C PHE A 209 12.47 0.07 -1.93
N ALA A 210 12.11 1.31 -2.32
CA ALA A 210 13.01 2.43 -2.50
C ALA A 210 12.78 3.45 -1.38
N PRO A 211 13.77 3.68 -0.48
CA PRO A 211 13.66 4.64 0.62
C PRO A 211 13.88 6.08 0.13
N GLY A 212 13.08 6.49 -0.85
CA GLY A 212 13.15 7.78 -1.51
C GLY A 212 12.37 7.82 -2.80
N ARG A 213 12.62 8.86 -3.57
CA ARG A 213 12.00 9.04 -4.89
C ARG A 213 12.46 7.96 -5.88
N PRO A 214 11.56 7.38 -6.69
CA PRO A 214 11.85 6.26 -7.57
C PRO A 214 12.77 6.62 -8.76
N ASP A 215 12.93 7.91 -9.09
CA ASP A 215 13.82 8.38 -10.15
C ASP A 215 15.30 8.45 -9.73
N VAL A 216 15.60 8.44 -8.43
CA VAL A 216 16.96 8.62 -7.90
C VAL A 216 17.33 7.60 -6.83
N THR A 217 16.40 6.73 -6.43
CA THR A 217 16.62 5.75 -5.37
C THR A 217 16.38 4.35 -5.92
N GLU A 218 17.33 3.46 -5.69
CA GLU A 218 17.25 2.07 -6.11
C GLU A 218 16.19 1.29 -5.31
N PHE A 219 15.39 0.49 -6.01
CA PHE A 219 14.52 -0.50 -5.40
C PHE A 219 15.32 -1.71 -4.94
N ARG A 220 15.19 -2.06 -3.67
CA ARG A 220 15.89 -3.20 -3.08
C ARG A 220 14.89 -4.18 -2.48
N PRO A 221 15.18 -5.50 -2.55
CA PRO A 221 14.34 -6.49 -1.91
C PRO A 221 14.22 -6.26 -0.40
N VAL A 222 12.99 -6.31 0.11
CA VAL A 222 12.72 -6.43 1.54
C VAL A 222 12.88 -7.89 1.92
N GLY A 223 13.75 -8.15 2.89
CA GLY A 223 14.07 -9.53 3.32
C GLY A 223 13.00 -10.17 4.20
N ASP A 224 13.23 -11.46 4.50
CA ASP A 224 12.49 -12.25 5.49
C ASP A 224 11.01 -12.56 5.16
N LEU A 225 10.62 -12.50 3.86
CA LEU A 225 9.32 -12.95 3.40
C LEU A 225 9.23 -14.48 3.38
N ARG A 226 8.03 -15.02 3.66
CA ARG A 226 7.76 -16.47 3.72
C ARG A 226 6.87 -16.93 2.57
N SER A 227 7.05 -18.18 2.11
CA SER A 227 6.14 -18.82 1.19
C SER A 227 4.96 -19.44 1.96
N LEU A 228 3.86 -19.77 1.26
CA LEU A 228 2.72 -20.48 1.86
C LEU A 228 3.14 -21.83 2.45
N LYS A 229 4.12 -22.50 1.86
CA LYS A 229 4.68 -23.75 2.37
C LYS A 229 5.46 -23.55 3.68
N ASP A 230 6.26 -22.47 3.79
CA ASP A 230 7.00 -22.16 5.02
C ASP A 230 6.02 -21.98 6.20
N ILE A 231 4.87 -21.32 5.96
CA ILE A 231 3.83 -21.06 6.97
C ILE A 231 3.12 -22.36 7.38
N ALA A 232 2.68 -23.17 6.40
CA ALA A 232 2.02 -24.44 6.66
C ALA A 232 2.90 -25.39 7.50
N THR A 233 4.20 -25.42 7.23
CA THR A 233 5.16 -26.26 7.97
C THR A 233 5.27 -25.84 9.44
N GLN A 234 5.13 -24.56 9.78
CA GLN A 234 5.20 -24.10 11.18
C GLN A 234 3.95 -24.45 11.99
N GLN A 235 2.77 -24.54 11.37
CA GLN A 235 1.53 -24.88 12.05
C GLN A 235 1.46 -26.36 12.47
N PHE A 236 2.33 -27.22 11.95
CA PHE A 236 2.40 -28.65 12.30
C PHE A 236 3.52 -29.01 13.27
N ILE A 237 4.30 -28.04 13.75
CA ILE A 237 5.34 -28.23 14.77
C ILE A 237 4.78 -27.72 16.11
N VAL A 238 3.77 -28.39 16.63
CA VAL A 238 3.25 -28.22 18.00
C VAL A 238 3.29 -29.57 18.71
#